data_0a268ffda20741d6417768f87aee5e3a
#
_entry.id   0a268ffda20741d6417768f87aee5e3a
#
_cell.length_a   1.000
_cell.length_b   1.000
_cell.length_c   1.000
_cell.angle_alpha   90.00
_cell.angle_beta   90.00
_cell.angle_gamma   90.00
#
_symmetry.space_group_name_H-M   'P 1'
#
loop_
_entity.id
_entity.type
_entity.pdbx_description
1 polymer ?
#
loop_
_entity_poly.entity_id
_entity_poly.type
_entity_poly.pdbx_seq_one_letter_code
_entity_poly.pdbx_strand_id
1 'polypeptide(L)'
;LEKDGKITKIGPDNPYNTPIFAIKKKXSTKWRKLIDFRELNKRTQDFWEVQLGIPHPGGLEKKKSVTVLDVGDAYFSIPLDESFRKYTAFTLPSINNETPGIRYQYNVLPQGWKGSPAIFQYSMTKILEPFRXKNPXXXIYQYVDDLYVASDLEIGQHRAKIXELREHLXKWGFYTPDKKHQKEPPFXWMGYELHPDK
;
A
#
# COMPACT_ATOMS: atom_id res chain seq x y z
N LEU A 1 12.69 3.19 -10.16
CA LEU A 1 11.28 3.57 -10.31
C LEU A 1 10.92 3.88 -11.75
N GLU A 2 11.81 4.54 -12.46
CA GLU A 2 11.50 4.90 -13.84
C GLU A 2 11.38 3.66 -14.72
N LYS A 3 12.23 2.69 -14.52
CA LYS A 3 12.19 1.46 -15.31
C LYS A 3 10.89 0.70 -15.12
N ASP A 4 10.32 0.81 -13.95
CA ASP A 4 9.06 0.13 -13.65
C ASP A 4 7.84 0.93 -14.07
N GLY A 5 8.04 2.11 -14.62
CA GLY A 5 6.92 2.95 -15.01
C GLY A 5 6.24 3.67 -13.86
N LYS A 6 6.86 3.69 -12.70
CA LYS A 6 6.25 4.34 -11.54
C LYS A 6 6.43 5.85 -11.56
N ILE A 7 7.47 6.31 -12.22
CA ILE A 7 7.67 7.75 -12.47
C ILE A 7 8.01 7.95 -13.92
N THR A 8 7.78 9.16 -14.42
CA THR A 8 8.00 9.52 -15.81
C THR A 8 8.70 10.87 -15.87
N LYS A 9 9.66 10.98 -16.78
CA LYS A 9 10.30 12.27 -17.02
C LYS A 9 9.30 13.25 -17.60
N ILE A 10 9.41 14.50 -17.18
CA ILE A 10 8.51 15.55 -17.65
C ILE A 10 9.33 16.74 -18.16
N GLY A 11 8.64 17.59 -18.91
CA GLY A 11 9.29 18.74 -19.49
C GLY A 11 9.33 19.93 -18.56
N PRO A 12 9.83 21.03 -19.06
CA PRO A 12 10.02 22.23 -18.24
C PRO A 12 8.75 23.04 -18.02
N ASP A 13 7.67 22.67 -18.68
CA ASP A 13 6.45 23.47 -18.60
C ASP A 13 5.63 23.21 -17.33
N ASN A 14 6.01 22.20 -16.54
CA ASN A 14 5.33 21.94 -15.28
C ASN A 14 5.89 22.87 -14.20
N PRO A 15 5.05 23.71 -13.60
CA PRO A 15 5.56 24.69 -12.63
C PRO A 15 5.68 24.18 -11.20
N TYR A 16 5.27 22.95 -10.95
CA TYR A 16 5.25 22.42 -9.58
C TYR A 16 6.53 21.73 -9.24
N ASN A 17 6.86 21.72 -7.97
CA ASN A 17 8.05 21.00 -7.51
C ASN A 17 7.94 20.64 -6.05
N THR A 18 8.27 19.40 -5.76
CA THR A 18 8.30 18.89 -4.39
C THR A 18 9.75 18.69 -3.98
N PRO A 19 10.14 19.14 -2.79
CA PRO A 19 11.54 18.99 -2.38
C PRO A 19 11.96 17.55 -2.19
N ILE A 20 13.23 17.29 -2.46
CA ILE A 20 13.85 15.99 -2.19
C ILE A 20 14.96 16.19 -1.18
N PHE A 21 15.00 15.31 -0.19
CA PHE A 21 16.09 15.30 0.79
C PHE A 21 16.79 13.97 0.75
N ALA A 22 18.06 13.99 1.10
CA ALA A 22 18.80 12.76 1.30
C ALA A 22 18.87 12.50 2.79
N ILE A 23 18.47 11.31 3.21
CA ILE A 23 18.56 10.94 4.61
C ILE A 23 19.38 9.67 4.74
N LYS A 24 20.07 9.57 5.87
CA LYS A 24 20.93 8.43 6.12
C LYS A 24 20.13 7.34 6.81
N LYS A 25 20.28 6.12 6.35
CA LYS A 25 19.60 5.01 7.00
C LYS A 25 20.29 4.69 8.31
N LYS A 26 19.49 4.33 9.28
CA LYS A 26 20.06 3.89 10.54
C LYS A 26 20.99 2.72 10.33
N UNK A 27 22.08 2.96 11.10
CA UNK A 27 22.95 1.83 11.14
C UNK A 27 23.59 1.47 9.83
N SER A 28 23.63 2.51 9.13
CA SER A 28 24.09 2.23 7.79
C SER A 28 24.85 3.45 7.27
N THR A 29 25.77 3.22 6.35
CA THR A 29 26.40 4.34 5.66
C THR A 29 25.67 4.73 4.39
N LYS A 30 24.61 4.03 4.07
CA LYS A 30 23.88 4.32 2.85
C LYS A 30 22.89 5.45 3.04
N TRP A 31 22.74 6.24 2.00
CA TRP A 31 21.79 7.33 1.95
C TRP A 31 20.61 6.93 1.09
N ARG A 32 19.46 7.47 1.42
CA ARG A 32 18.30 7.28 0.57
C ARG A 32 17.61 8.60 0.33
N LYS A 33 16.86 8.66 -0.73
CA LYS A 33 16.13 9.87 -1.08
C LYS A 33 14.77 9.86 -0.39
N LEU A 34 14.41 11.03 0.10
CA LEU A 34 13.08 11.24 0.69
C LEU A 34 12.40 12.36 -0.05
N ILE A 35 11.25 12.09 -0.60
CA ILE A 35 10.47 13.12 -1.28
C ILE A 35 9.50 13.69 -0.26
N ASP A 36 9.58 14.99 -0.05
CA ASP A 36 8.85 15.63 1.04
C ASP A 36 7.55 16.21 0.53
N PHE A 37 6.47 15.50 0.73
CA PHE A 37 5.15 15.93 0.25
C PHE A 37 4.38 16.77 1.26
N ARG A 38 5.06 17.31 2.28
CA ARG A 38 4.34 18.10 3.28
C ARG A 38 3.57 19.28 2.66
N GLU A 39 4.19 19.99 1.71
CA GLU A 39 3.51 21.11 1.10
C GLU A 39 2.35 20.68 0.22
N LEU A 40 2.55 19.61 -0.56
CA LEU A 40 1.45 19.09 -1.35
C LEU A 40 0.32 18.58 -0.45
N ASN A 41 0.68 17.97 0.65
CA ASN A 41 -0.34 17.47 1.58
C ASN A 41 -1.21 18.60 2.12
N LYS A 42 -0.60 19.73 2.40
CA LYS A 42 -1.38 20.88 2.88
C LYS A 42 -2.40 21.33 1.85
N ARG A 43 -2.09 21.18 0.59
CA ARG A 43 -2.94 21.66 -0.50
C ARG A 43 -3.85 20.59 -1.05
N THR A 44 -3.77 19.38 -0.48
CA THR A 44 -4.61 18.25 -0.91
C THR A 44 -5.89 18.27 -0.09
N GLN A 45 -7.01 18.05 -0.78
CA GLN A 45 -8.29 17.95 -0.08
C GLN A 45 -8.26 16.82 0.93
N ASP A 46 -9.08 16.93 1.95
CA ASP A 46 -9.22 15.83 2.89
C ASP A 46 -9.98 14.69 2.23
N PHE A 47 -9.49 13.48 2.47
CA PHE A 47 -10.18 12.31 2.02
C PHE A 47 -11.02 11.75 3.14
N TRP A 48 -12.18 11.21 2.80
CA TRP A 48 -12.95 10.52 3.79
C TRP A 48 -12.13 9.32 4.24
N GLU A 49 -11.70 9.36 5.48
CA GLU A 49 -10.79 8.35 5.98
C GLU A 49 -11.58 7.16 6.48
N VAL A 50 -11.65 6.16 5.64
CA VAL A 50 -12.33 4.94 6.03
C VAL A 50 -11.64 4.33 7.25
N GLN A 51 -10.34 4.51 7.34
CA GLN A 51 -9.59 3.95 8.45
C GLN A 51 -9.85 4.61 9.79
N LEU A 52 -10.37 5.84 9.77
CA LEU A 52 -10.64 6.51 11.05
C LEU A 52 -11.75 5.84 11.83
N GLY A 53 -12.65 5.16 11.14
CA GLY A 53 -13.72 4.48 11.80
C GLY A 53 -13.59 2.98 11.82
N ILE A 54 -12.38 2.47 11.70
CA ILE A 54 -12.18 1.04 11.64
C ILE A 54 -12.68 0.38 12.92
N PRO A 55 -13.65 -0.50 12.82
CA PRO A 55 -14.11 -1.19 14.01
C PRO A 55 -13.12 -2.27 14.42
N HIS A 56 -13.10 -2.56 15.69
CA HIS A 56 -12.33 -3.70 16.17
C HIS A 56 -12.89 -4.96 15.52
N PRO A 57 -12.06 -5.80 14.93
CA PRO A 57 -12.58 -7.00 14.25
C PRO A 57 -12.87 -8.11 15.25
N GLY A 58 -13.93 -7.91 16.04
CA GLY A 58 -14.26 -8.87 17.08
C GLY A 58 -14.51 -10.27 16.57
N GLY A 59 -15.09 -10.38 15.39
CA GLY A 59 -15.32 -11.68 14.82
C GLY A 59 -14.07 -12.39 14.38
N LEU A 60 -13.03 -11.64 14.10
CA LEU A 60 -11.78 -12.19 13.63
C LEU A 60 -11.13 -13.10 14.67
N GLU A 61 -11.21 -12.70 15.92
CA GLU A 61 -10.57 -13.44 17.00
C GLU A 61 -11.20 -14.80 17.24
N LYS A 62 -12.43 -14.96 16.83
CA LYS A 62 -13.17 -16.18 17.09
C LYS A 62 -13.07 -17.21 15.97
N LYS A 63 -12.39 -16.87 14.90
CA LYS A 63 -12.27 -17.81 13.79
C LYS A 63 -11.18 -18.84 14.05
N LYS A 64 -11.37 -20.01 13.47
CA LYS A 64 -10.41 -21.10 13.67
C LYS A 64 -9.06 -20.81 13.03
N SER A 65 -9.05 -20.15 11.89
CA SER A 65 -7.80 -19.90 11.16
C SER A 65 -7.74 -18.45 10.73
N VAL A 66 -6.58 -17.85 10.94
CA VAL A 66 -6.33 -16.46 10.51
C VAL A 66 -5.00 -16.43 9.80
N THR A 67 -5.00 -15.86 8.60
CA THR A 67 -3.78 -15.65 7.82
C THR A 67 -3.62 -14.17 7.54
N VAL A 68 -2.40 -13.68 7.66
CA VAL A 68 -2.10 -12.29 7.37
C VAL A 68 -1.30 -12.21 6.08
N LEU A 69 -1.80 -11.47 5.12
CA LEU A 69 -1.10 -11.25 3.86
C LEU A 69 -0.56 -9.82 3.82
N ASP A 70 0.71 -9.69 3.49
CA ASP A 70 1.33 -8.38 3.32
C ASP A 70 1.10 -7.91 1.89
N VAL A 71 0.33 -6.85 1.73
CA VAL A 71 0.04 -6.30 0.41
C VAL A 71 0.66 -4.92 0.22
N GLY A 72 1.67 -4.60 1.01
CA GLY A 72 2.27 -3.28 0.94
C GLY A 72 2.89 -2.93 -0.39
N ASP A 73 3.41 -3.91 -1.11
CA ASP A 73 3.99 -3.65 -2.42
C ASP A 73 2.95 -3.20 -3.45
N ALA A 74 1.68 -3.46 -3.17
CA ALA A 74 0.63 -3.07 -4.10
C ALA A 74 0.44 -1.55 -4.16
N TYR A 75 0.87 -0.83 -3.14
CA TYR A 75 0.85 0.63 -3.17
C TYR A 75 1.43 1.16 -4.47
N PHE A 76 2.55 0.60 -4.85
CA PHE A 76 3.29 1.10 -6.00
C PHE A 76 2.74 0.61 -7.32
N SER A 77 1.61 -0.10 -7.27
CA SER A 77 0.93 -0.56 -8.48
C SER A 77 -0.38 0.16 -8.74
N ILE A 78 -0.86 0.92 -7.76
CA ILE A 78 -2.13 1.64 -7.93
C ILE A 78 -1.87 2.91 -8.71
N PRO A 79 -2.52 3.07 -9.88
CA PRO A 79 -2.28 4.28 -10.68
C PRO A 79 -2.84 5.52 -10.01
N LEU A 80 -2.10 6.60 -10.13
CA LEU A 80 -2.54 7.90 -9.66
C LEU A 80 -3.38 8.56 -10.76
N ASP A 81 -4.44 9.23 -10.36
CA ASP A 81 -5.27 9.95 -11.32
C ASP A 81 -4.44 10.82 -12.23
N GLU A 82 -4.64 10.69 -13.53
CA GLU A 82 -3.77 11.32 -14.51
C GLU A 82 -3.72 12.82 -14.37
N SER A 83 -4.86 13.45 -14.07
CA SER A 83 -4.89 14.90 -13.96
C SER A 83 -4.20 15.41 -12.70
N PHE A 84 -3.94 14.54 -11.74
CA PHE A 84 -3.28 14.94 -10.51
C PHE A 84 -1.77 14.75 -10.55
N ARG A 85 -1.27 13.98 -11.49
CA ARG A 85 0.15 13.61 -11.51
C ARG A 85 1.07 14.80 -11.58
N LYS A 86 0.65 15.87 -12.23
CA LYS A 86 1.51 17.05 -12.38
C LYS A 86 1.89 17.67 -11.03
N TYR A 87 1.05 17.49 -10.02
CA TYR A 87 1.35 18.05 -8.71
C TYR A 87 2.40 17.29 -7.93
N THR A 88 2.74 16.10 -8.38
CA THR A 88 3.76 15.29 -7.70
C THR A 88 5.15 15.50 -8.26
N ALA A 89 5.33 16.47 -9.12
CA ALA A 89 6.60 16.70 -9.80
C ALA A 89 7.72 16.96 -8.81
N PHE A 90 8.89 16.44 -9.13
CA PHE A 90 10.07 16.66 -8.34
C PHE A 90 11.29 16.69 -9.25
N THR A 91 12.41 17.13 -8.71
CA THR A 91 13.63 17.32 -9.48
C THR A 91 14.77 16.58 -8.83
N LEU A 92 15.45 15.74 -9.62
CA LEU A 92 16.68 15.11 -9.18
C LEU A 92 17.86 15.99 -9.64
N PRO A 93 18.62 16.54 -8.70
CA PRO A 93 19.77 17.35 -9.12
C PRO A 93 20.85 16.50 -9.74
N SER A 94 21.62 17.11 -10.62
CA SER A 94 22.77 16.42 -11.20
C SER A 94 23.92 16.36 -10.20
N ILE A 95 24.88 15.52 -10.49
CA ILE A 95 26.07 15.43 -9.66
C ILE A 95 26.80 16.78 -9.72
N ASN A 96 27.05 17.33 -8.54
CA ASN A 96 27.74 18.62 -8.41
C ASN A 96 27.02 19.77 -9.11
N ASN A 97 25.75 19.58 -9.39
CA ASN A 97 24.94 20.61 -10.04
C ASN A 97 25.55 21.11 -11.34
N GLU A 98 26.19 20.19 -12.08
CA GLU A 98 26.84 20.57 -13.32
C GLU A 98 25.86 20.74 -14.48
N THR A 99 24.71 20.11 -14.39
CA THR A 99 23.70 20.22 -15.43
C THR A 99 22.34 20.50 -14.77
N PRO A 100 21.38 20.93 -15.55
CA PRO A 100 20.03 21.08 -14.98
C PRO A 100 19.52 19.76 -14.44
N GLY A 101 18.75 19.85 -13.39
CA GLY A 101 18.16 18.66 -12.81
C GLY A 101 17.17 17.99 -13.74
N ILE A 102 16.92 16.74 -13.47
CA ILE A 102 15.96 15.98 -14.27
C ILE A 102 14.63 15.96 -13.53
N ARG A 103 13.59 16.27 -14.28
CA ARG A 103 12.25 16.40 -13.71
C ARG A 103 11.45 15.14 -13.92
N TYR A 104 10.72 14.74 -12.88
CA TYR A 104 9.85 13.55 -12.92
C TYR A 104 8.52 13.87 -12.29
N GLN A 105 7.55 13.03 -12.58
CA GLN A 105 6.29 13.03 -11.85
C GLN A 105 5.87 11.57 -11.60
N TYR A 106 5.00 11.38 -10.62
CA TYR A 106 4.53 10.05 -10.26
C TYR A 106 3.39 9.60 -11.15
N ASN A 107 3.40 8.31 -11.49
CA ASN A 107 2.29 7.66 -12.18
C ASN A 107 1.48 6.78 -11.24
N VAL A 108 2.02 6.51 -10.06
CA VAL A 108 1.36 5.66 -9.07
C VAL A 108 1.28 6.42 -7.75
N LEU A 109 0.58 5.84 -6.78
CA LEU A 109 0.42 6.49 -5.48
C LEU A 109 1.79 6.76 -4.84
N PRO A 110 2.11 8.02 -4.56
CA PRO A 110 3.41 8.31 -3.96
C PRO A 110 3.42 7.98 -2.48
N GLN A 111 4.54 7.46 -2.03
CA GLN A 111 4.74 7.24 -0.61
C GLN A 111 4.86 8.59 0.10
N GLY A 112 4.10 8.75 1.16
CA GLY A 112 4.13 9.99 1.91
C GLY A 112 3.10 11.03 1.49
N TRP A 113 2.37 10.77 0.40
CA TRP A 113 1.29 11.67 0.03
C TRP A 113 0.04 11.34 0.84
N LYS A 114 -0.63 12.40 1.28
CA LYS A 114 -1.80 12.28 2.14
C LYS A 114 -2.90 11.38 1.57
N GLY A 115 -3.08 11.41 0.25
CA GLY A 115 -4.15 10.64 -0.37
C GLY A 115 -3.85 9.18 -0.60
N SER A 116 -2.59 8.78 -0.49
CA SER A 116 -2.24 7.42 -0.86
C SER A 116 -2.89 6.35 0.02
N PRO A 117 -2.90 6.49 1.35
CA PRO A 117 -3.56 5.43 2.15
C PRO A 117 -5.04 5.28 1.85
N ALA A 118 -5.75 6.39 1.69
CA ALA A 118 -7.19 6.32 1.45
C ALA A 118 -7.49 5.70 0.10
N ILE A 119 -6.75 6.10 -0.92
CA ILE A 119 -6.98 5.56 -2.26
C ILE A 119 -6.57 4.10 -2.32
N PHE A 120 -5.49 3.74 -1.64
CA PHE A 120 -5.09 2.34 -1.59
C PHE A 120 -6.19 1.48 -0.95
N GLN A 121 -6.72 1.94 0.17
CA GLN A 121 -7.75 1.18 0.86
C GLN A 121 -9.01 1.05 -0.01
N TYR A 122 -9.42 2.14 -0.63
CA TYR A 122 -10.57 2.11 -1.51
C TYR A 122 -10.36 1.16 -2.69
N SER A 123 -9.18 1.23 -3.30
CA SER A 123 -8.87 0.37 -4.44
C SER A 123 -8.87 -1.10 -4.03
N MET A 124 -8.29 -1.40 -2.88
CA MET A 124 -8.26 -2.78 -2.41
C MET A 124 -9.67 -3.28 -2.12
N THR A 125 -10.51 -2.44 -1.53
CA THR A 125 -11.88 -2.82 -1.27
C THR A 125 -12.61 -3.19 -2.54
N LYS A 126 -12.42 -2.41 -3.59
CA LYS A 126 -13.06 -2.71 -4.87
C LYS A 126 -12.54 -4.01 -5.48
N ILE A 127 -11.25 -4.23 -5.38
CA ILE A 127 -10.66 -5.43 -5.95
C ILE A 127 -11.10 -6.66 -5.19
N LEU A 128 -11.27 -6.56 -3.89
CA LEU A 128 -11.69 -7.70 -3.09
C LEU A 128 -13.17 -8.02 -3.20
N GLU A 129 -13.96 -7.10 -3.70
CA GLU A 129 -15.41 -7.26 -3.70
C GLU A 129 -15.87 -8.56 -4.38
N PRO A 130 -15.38 -8.89 -5.59
CA PRO A 130 -15.82 -10.14 -6.20
C PRO A 130 -15.45 -11.38 -5.40
N PHE A 131 -14.30 -11.36 -4.77
CA PHE A 131 -13.86 -12.50 -3.97
C PHE A 131 -14.73 -12.63 -2.73
N ARG A 132 -15.06 -11.54 -2.09
CA ARG A 132 -15.93 -11.59 -0.92
C ARG A 132 -17.32 -12.14 -1.22
N UNK A 133 -17.59 -11.83 -2.22
CA UNK A 133 -18.87 -12.23 -2.60
C UNK A 133 -18.98 -13.67 -2.88
N LYS A 134 -17.98 -14.23 -3.42
CA LYS A 134 -17.96 -15.66 -3.71
C LYS A 134 -17.62 -16.48 -2.49
N ASN A 135 -17.06 -15.86 -1.49
CA ASN A 135 -16.58 -16.55 -0.31
C ASN A 135 -17.10 -15.89 0.95
N PRO A 136 -18.40 -15.97 1.19
CA PRO A 136 -18.99 -15.34 2.38
C PRO A 136 -18.45 -15.84 3.70
N UNK A 137 -17.83 -16.89 3.68
CA UNK A 137 -17.28 -17.48 4.83
C UNK A 137 -15.99 -16.96 5.22
N UNK A 138 -15.36 -16.15 4.35
CA UNK A 138 -14.10 -15.67 4.72
C UNK A 138 -14.31 -14.28 5.15
N UNK A 139 -13.73 -13.88 6.00
CA UNK A 139 -13.68 -12.66 6.54
C UNK A 139 -12.42 -12.12 6.16
N ILE A 140 -12.44 -10.97 5.50
CA ILE A 140 -11.23 -10.28 5.09
C ILE A 140 -11.25 -8.91 5.69
N TYR A 141 -10.22 -8.59 6.47
CA TYR A 141 -10.11 -7.32 7.15
C TYR A 141 -8.89 -6.58 6.63
N GLN A 142 -9.09 -5.34 6.18
CA GLN A 142 -8.01 -4.53 5.64
C GLN A 142 -7.47 -3.60 6.71
N TYR A 143 -6.18 -3.68 6.99
CA TYR A 143 -5.57 -2.79 7.94
C TYR A 143 -4.18 -2.39 7.44
N VAL A 144 -4.06 -1.13 7.08
CA VAL A 144 -2.82 -0.55 6.57
C VAL A 144 -2.29 -1.40 5.41
N ASP A 145 -1.15 -2.06 5.59
CA ASP A 145 -0.51 -2.85 4.54
C ASP A 145 -0.87 -4.33 4.62
N ASP A 146 -1.80 -4.70 5.47
CA ASP A 146 -2.08 -6.11 5.72
C ASP A 146 -3.53 -6.45 5.43
N LEU A 147 -3.72 -7.68 4.95
CA LEU A 147 -5.04 -8.28 4.90
C LEU A 147 -5.09 -9.41 5.90
N TYR A 148 -6.06 -9.35 6.78
CA TYR A 148 -6.31 -10.44 7.73
C TYR A 148 -7.43 -11.28 7.17
N VAL A 149 -7.14 -12.53 6.89
CA VAL A 149 -8.11 -13.44 6.27
C VAL A 149 -8.42 -14.55 7.25
N ALA A 150 -9.64 -14.57 7.71
CA ALA A 150 -10.05 -15.50 8.75
C ALA A 150 -11.20 -16.38 8.29
N SER A 151 -11.25 -17.60 8.77
CA SER A 151 -12.35 -18.48 8.47
C SER A 151 -12.46 -19.58 9.53
N ASP A 152 -13.59 -20.27 9.52
CA ASP A 152 -13.78 -21.45 10.35
C ASP A 152 -13.59 -22.72 9.56
N LEU A 153 -13.04 -22.62 8.36
CA LEU A 153 -12.79 -23.77 7.53
C LEU A 153 -11.70 -24.64 8.12
N GLU A 154 -11.74 -25.92 7.75
CA GLU A 154 -10.65 -26.80 8.07
C GLU A 154 -9.36 -26.23 7.45
N ILE A 155 -8.22 -26.50 8.10
CA ILE A 155 -7.00 -25.79 7.76
C ILE A 155 -6.60 -25.97 6.29
N GLY A 156 -6.79 -27.15 5.74
CA GLY A 156 -6.48 -27.36 4.32
C GLY A 156 -7.35 -26.53 3.40
N GLN A 157 -8.62 -26.45 3.74
CA GLN A 157 -9.54 -25.63 2.95
C GLN A 157 -9.24 -24.16 3.12
N HIS A 158 -8.85 -23.74 4.32
CA HIS A 158 -8.47 -22.37 4.56
C HIS A 158 -7.28 -21.99 3.68
N ARG A 159 -6.27 -22.85 3.65
CA ARG A 159 -5.09 -22.57 2.85
C ARG A 159 -5.41 -22.54 1.36
N ALA A 160 -6.33 -23.39 0.92
CA ALA A 160 -6.76 -23.37 -0.47
C ALA A 160 -7.41 -22.04 -0.81
N LYS A 161 -8.18 -21.49 0.11
CA LYS A 161 -8.80 -20.19 -0.13
C LYS A 161 -7.77 -19.05 -0.14
N ILE A 162 -6.76 -19.16 0.67
CA ILE A 162 -5.66 -18.20 0.62
C ILE A 162 -5.00 -18.19 -0.75
N UNK A 163 -4.89 -19.09 -1.21
CA UNK A 163 -4.32 -19.22 -2.47
C UNK A 163 -5.13 -18.66 -3.55
N GLU A 164 -6.39 -19.02 -3.39
CA GLU A 164 -7.32 -18.46 -4.34
C GLU A 164 -7.30 -16.95 -4.29
N LEU A 165 -7.27 -16.42 -3.09
CA LEU A 165 -7.22 -14.99 -2.91
C LEU A 165 -5.96 -14.40 -3.51
N ARG A 166 -4.83 -15.04 -3.30
CA ARG A 166 -3.58 -14.56 -3.86
C ARG A 166 -3.62 -14.56 -5.38
N GLU A 167 -4.24 -15.56 -5.98
CA GLU A 167 -4.41 -15.58 -7.43
C GLU A 167 -5.33 -14.45 -7.90
N HIS A 168 -6.35 -14.19 -7.13
CA HIS A 168 -7.25 -13.10 -7.46
C HIS A 168 -6.50 -11.76 -7.44
N LEU A 169 -5.72 -11.56 -6.44
CA LEU A 169 -4.91 -10.35 -6.35
C LEU A 169 -3.87 -10.22 -7.47
N UNK A 170 -3.47 -11.18 -7.82
CA UNK A 170 -2.54 -11.20 -8.83
C UNK A 170 -3.06 -10.78 -10.09
N LYS A 171 -4.31 -11.06 -10.33
CA LYS A 171 -4.95 -10.61 -11.57
C LYS A 171 -4.86 -9.10 -11.72
N TRP A 172 -4.82 -8.41 -10.63
CA TRP A 172 -4.76 -6.96 -10.61
C TRP A 172 -3.35 -6.44 -10.41
N GLY A 173 -2.38 -7.31 -10.53
CA GLY A 173 -0.99 -6.91 -10.37
C GLY A 173 -0.52 -6.81 -8.94
N PHE A 174 -1.31 -7.29 -8.01
CA PHE A 174 -0.95 -7.25 -6.61
C PHE A 174 -0.27 -8.55 -6.24
N TYR A 175 1.01 -8.47 -6.03
CA TYR A 175 1.83 -9.63 -5.79
C TYR A 175 2.13 -9.78 -4.30
N THR A 176 1.85 -10.96 -3.77
CA THR A 176 2.15 -11.24 -2.37
C THR A 176 3.30 -12.23 -2.32
N PRO A 177 4.45 -11.84 -1.75
CA PRO A 177 5.60 -12.73 -1.73
C PRO A 177 5.34 -13.98 -0.89
N ASP A 178 5.92 -15.08 -1.30
CA ASP A 178 5.67 -16.34 -0.64
C ASP A 178 6.16 -16.38 0.80
N LYS A 179 7.22 -15.68 1.12
CA LYS A 179 7.85 -15.86 2.41
C LYS A 179 7.48 -14.84 3.46
N LYS A 180 6.81 -13.75 3.05
CA LYS A 180 6.52 -12.68 4.00
C LYS A 180 5.06 -12.41 4.21
N HIS A 181 4.21 -13.08 3.48
CA HIS A 181 2.81 -12.72 3.45
C HIS A 181 1.97 -13.42 4.49
N GLN A 182 2.50 -14.45 5.14
CA GLN A 182 1.73 -15.18 6.12
C GLN A 182 2.39 -15.10 7.49
N LYS A 183 1.58 -14.84 8.49
CA LYS A 183 2.04 -14.81 9.86
C LYS A 183 1.16 -15.71 10.71
N GLU A 184 1.75 -16.32 11.72
CA GLU A 184 1.02 -17.21 12.61
C GLU A 184 0.54 -16.46 13.83
N PRO A 185 -0.63 -16.83 14.38
CA PRO A 185 -1.05 -16.21 15.64
C PRO A 185 -0.05 -16.50 16.75
N PRO A 186 0.03 -15.61 17.78
CA PRO A 186 -0.79 -14.43 17.95
C PRO A 186 -0.29 -13.26 17.12
N PHE A 187 -1.19 -12.37 16.80
CA PHE A 187 -0.84 -11.18 16.03
C PHE A 187 -0.99 -9.92 16.86
N UNK A 188 -0.30 -9.13 16.69
CA UNK A 188 -0.37 -8.04 17.34
C UNK A 188 -1.02 -7.12 16.52
N TRP A 189 -2.01 -6.77 16.76
CA TRP A 189 -2.80 -5.86 15.96
C TRP A 189 -3.33 -4.75 16.84
N MET A 190 -2.97 -3.54 16.49
CA MET A 190 -3.41 -2.35 17.22
C MET A 190 -3.22 -2.49 18.73
N GLY A 191 -2.14 -3.12 19.13
CA GLY A 191 -1.86 -3.31 20.53
C GLY A 191 -2.52 -4.50 21.18
N TYR A 192 -3.27 -5.27 20.41
CA TYR A 192 -3.90 -6.49 20.91
C TYR A 192 -3.27 -7.69 20.25
N GLU A 193 -3.28 -8.80 20.96
CA GLU A 193 -2.88 -10.07 20.39
C GLU A 193 -4.10 -10.79 19.90
N LEU A 194 -4.03 -11.32 18.69
CA LEU A 194 -5.13 -12.07 18.12
C LEU A 194 -4.83 -13.54 18.16
N HIS A 195 -5.73 -14.30 18.78
CA HIS A 195 -5.64 -15.75 18.83
C HIS A 195 -6.92 -16.31 18.20
N PRO A 196 -6.80 -17.19 17.20
CA PRO A 196 -8.00 -17.63 16.48
C PRO A 196 -9.06 -18.29 17.36
N ASP A 197 -8.66 -18.92 18.43
CA ASP A 197 -9.60 -19.65 19.27
C ASP A 197 -10.21 -18.82 20.38
N LYS A 198 -9.92 -17.52 20.44
CA LYS A 198 -10.40 -16.71 21.56
C LYS A 198 -11.31 -15.59 21.13
#